data_87a699e59c2b1901639d77017cbba9ac
#
_entry.id   87a699e59c2b1901639d77017cbba9ac
#
_cell.length_a   1.000
_cell.length_b   1.000
_cell.length_c   1.000
_cell.angle_alpha   90.00
_cell.angle_beta   90.00
_cell.angle_gamma   90.00
#
_symmetry.space_group_name_H-M   'P 1'
#
loop_
_entity.id
_entity.type
_entity.pdbx_description
1 polymer ?
#
loop_
_entity_poly.entity_id
_entity_poly.type
_entity_poly.pdbx_seq_one_letter_code
_entity_poly.pdbx_strand_id
1 'polypeptide(L)'
;MSEMSERTGLLVGEDGIRRLAEASVVLTGAGAVGGYALEGLVRAGIGRIRVVDADVFSPSNLNRQVLATVDTVGRPKAEVACERARSINPGIDIEPMSVLVDDSTVEEILSGDFDVLVDAIDTVRCKISLLRRASETGIETFSSMGAALHLDTQKVRVAPLRNTSVCPLAAAVRKGLRDCDTSSITCVYSEEPPISVPTDRDEHGKSVLGSLPTVPAVFGMTLANLTIMHVLGVDAGRGGTKPL
;
A
#
# COMPACT_ATOMS: atom_id res chain seq x y z
N MET A 1 9.32 -8.82 24.86
CA MET A 1 8.16 -8.76 23.93
C MET A 1 7.05 -7.93 24.54
N SER A 2 6.41 -7.06 23.79
CA SER A 2 5.19 -6.38 24.24
C SER A 2 4.01 -7.36 24.18
N GLU A 3 2.96 -7.14 24.98
CA GLU A 3 1.74 -7.98 24.92
C GLU A 3 1.14 -7.99 23.50
N MET A 4 1.26 -6.90 22.73
CA MET A 4 0.81 -6.80 21.34
C MET A 4 1.54 -7.80 20.42
N SER A 5 2.82 -8.07 20.64
CA SER A 5 3.65 -8.94 19.79
C SER A 5 3.64 -10.41 20.19
N GLU A 6 2.99 -10.78 21.29
CA GLU A 6 3.02 -12.14 21.85
C GLU A 6 2.61 -13.20 20.81
N ARG A 7 1.44 -13.03 20.18
CA ARG A 7 0.93 -14.00 19.21
C ARG A 7 1.74 -14.01 17.92
N THR A 8 2.23 -12.87 17.48
CA THR A 8 3.15 -12.77 16.34
C THR A 8 4.44 -13.52 16.66
N GLY A 9 4.98 -13.36 17.89
CA GLY A 9 6.18 -14.04 18.34
C GLY A 9 6.05 -15.57 18.39
N LEU A 10 4.88 -16.11 18.71
CA LEU A 10 4.62 -17.55 18.63
C LEU A 10 4.75 -18.11 17.20
N LEU A 11 4.51 -17.25 16.20
CA LEU A 11 4.57 -17.65 14.79
C LEU A 11 5.97 -17.44 14.18
N VAL A 12 6.61 -16.30 14.47
CA VAL A 12 7.84 -15.87 13.78
C VAL A 12 9.08 -15.88 14.67
N GLY A 13 8.93 -16.20 15.95
CA GLY A 13 10.02 -16.23 16.94
C GLY A 13 10.49 -14.81 17.34
N GLU A 14 11.46 -14.76 18.26
CA GLU A 14 12.02 -13.49 18.76
C GLU A 14 12.80 -12.73 17.67
N ASP A 15 13.52 -13.44 16.81
CA ASP A 15 14.26 -12.85 15.70
C ASP A 15 13.31 -12.19 14.68
N GLY A 16 12.19 -12.84 14.37
CA GLY A 16 11.17 -12.26 13.51
C GLY A 16 10.54 -10.99 14.10
N ILE A 17 10.25 -10.98 15.41
CA ILE A 17 9.74 -9.78 16.09
C ILE A 17 10.77 -8.65 16.03
N ARG A 18 12.06 -8.94 16.24
CA ARG A 18 13.12 -7.95 16.16
C ARG A 18 13.23 -7.37 14.75
N ARG A 19 13.23 -8.21 13.70
CA ARG A 19 13.26 -7.75 12.29
C ARG A 19 12.08 -6.84 11.96
N LEU A 20 10.87 -7.20 12.39
CA LEU A 20 9.69 -6.36 12.18
C LEU A 20 9.81 -5.01 12.88
N ALA A 21 10.31 -5.00 14.13
CA ALA A 21 10.49 -3.78 14.91
C ALA A 21 11.61 -2.86 14.37
N GLU A 22 12.60 -3.41 13.70
CA GLU A 22 13.70 -2.66 13.05
C GLU A 22 13.33 -2.18 11.64
N ALA A 23 12.31 -2.78 11.03
CA ALA A 23 11.93 -2.48 9.66
C ALA A 23 11.27 -1.10 9.49
N SER A 24 11.54 -0.48 8.34
CA SER A 24 11.08 0.85 7.95
C SER A 24 10.34 0.83 6.61
N VAL A 25 9.18 1.46 6.55
CA VAL A 25 8.28 1.43 5.39
C VAL A 25 7.84 2.83 4.99
N VAL A 26 7.89 3.15 3.70
CA VAL A 26 7.15 4.28 3.12
C VAL A 26 5.82 3.75 2.60
N LEU A 27 4.71 4.26 3.11
CA LEU A 27 3.35 3.98 2.64
C LEU A 27 2.80 5.20 1.91
N THR A 28 2.58 5.08 0.60
CA THR A 28 1.98 6.15 -0.21
C THR A 28 0.53 5.83 -0.54
N GLY A 29 -0.36 6.75 -0.19
CA GLY A 29 -1.81 6.59 -0.27
C GLY A 29 -2.40 5.93 0.99
N ALA A 30 -3.20 6.69 1.77
CA ALA A 30 -3.92 6.21 2.96
C ALA A 30 -5.43 6.04 2.71
N GLY A 31 -5.78 5.66 1.48
CA GLY A 31 -7.16 5.44 1.04
C GLY A 31 -7.69 4.03 1.32
N ALA A 32 -8.50 3.51 0.38
CA ALA A 32 -9.20 2.23 0.53
C ALA A 32 -8.27 1.00 0.58
N VAL A 33 -7.11 1.07 -0.05
CA VAL A 33 -6.09 0.02 -0.01
C VAL A 33 -5.08 0.30 1.09
N GLY A 34 -4.49 1.51 1.08
CA GLY A 34 -3.41 1.86 2.00
C GLY A 34 -3.81 1.87 3.47
N GLY A 35 -5.06 2.23 3.79
CA GLY A 35 -5.56 2.15 5.16
C GLY A 35 -5.54 0.72 5.72
N TYR A 36 -5.93 -0.28 4.93
CA TYR A 36 -5.83 -1.69 5.33
C TYR A 36 -4.38 -2.19 5.35
N ALA A 37 -3.53 -1.72 4.42
CA ALA A 37 -2.10 -2.03 4.48
C ALA A 37 -1.48 -1.50 5.78
N LEU A 38 -1.77 -0.26 6.16
CA LEU A 38 -1.33 0.33 7.42
C LEU A 38 -1.75 -0.51 8.64
N GLU A 39 -3.03 -0.89 8.72
CA GLU A 39 -3.54 -1.75 9.81
C GLU A 39 -2.72 -3.05 9.92
N GLY A 40 -2.44 -3.71 8.80
CA GLY A 40 -1.66 -4.94 8.78
C GLY A 40 -0.22 -4.73 9.25
N LEU A 41 0.47 -3.70 8.74
CA LEU A 41 1.85 -3.37 9.06
C LEU A 41 2.03 -3.01 10.55
N VAL A 42 1.18 -2.11 11.05
CA VAL A 42 1.23 -1.66 12.46
C VAL A 42 0.97 -2.82 13.42
N ARG A 43 -0.01 -3.67 13.13
CA ARG A 43 -0.35 -4.83 13.97
C ARG A 43 0.70 -5.93 13.92
N ALA A 44 1.44 -6.06 12.82
CA ALA A 44 2.58 -6.96 12.73
C ALA A 44 3.79 -6.48 13.53
N GLY A 45 3.85 -5.18 13.87
CA GLY A 45 4.92 -4.61 14.67
C GLY A 45 6.03 -3.94 13.86
N ILE A 46 5.75 -3.48 12.61
CA ILE A 46 6.69 -2.64 11.86
C ILE A 46 7.03 -1.40 12.70
N GLY A 47 8.33 -1.16 12.87
CA GLY A 47 8.83 -0.17 13.81
C GLY A 47 8.75 1.27 13.30
N ARG A 48 8.96 1.51 12.00
CA ARG A 48 8.95 2.85 11.42
C ARG A 48 8.10 2.91 10.15
N ILE A 49 7.19 3.90 10.07
CA ILE A 49 6.37 4.11 8.88
C ILE A 49 6.30 5.61 8.54
N ARG A 50 6.56 5.96 7.27
CA ARG A 50 6.21 7.26 6.69
C ARG A 50 4.92 7.10 5.91
N VAL A 51 3.86 7.86 6.25
CA VAL A 51 2.57 7.84 5.54
C VAL A 51 2.43 9.09 4.70
N VAL A 52 2.25 8.91 3.39
CA VAL A 52 2.15 10.01 2.41
C VAL A 52 0.77 10.01 1.76
N ASP A 53 0.00 11.06 1.96
CA ASP A 53 -1.30 11.28 1.30
C ASP A 53 -1.67 12.76 1.35
N ALA A 54 -2.01 13.36 0.21
CA ALA A 54 -2.37 14.79 0.10
C ALA A 54 -3.84 15.08 0.39
N ASP A 55 -4.68 14.04 0.42
CA ASP A 55 -6.14 14.21 0.50
C ASP A 55 -6.65 14.40 1.93
N VAL A 56 -7.88 14.86 2.01
CA VAL A 56 -8.71 14.82 3.22
C VAL A 56 -9.80 13.76 3.08
N PHE A 57 -10.31 13.23 4.21
CA PHE A 57 -11.44 12.30 4.15
C PHE A 57 -12.72 13.04 3.75
N SER A 58 -13.49 12.41 2.86
CA SER A 58 -14.82 12.86 2.44
C SER A 58 -15.91 11.84 2.83
N PRO A 59 -17.19 12.25 2.91
CA PRO A 59 -18.28 11.33 3.21
C PRO A 59 -18.35 10.13 2.26
N SER A 60 -18.00 10.30 1.00
CA SER A 60 -17.96 9.23 0.00
C SER A 60 -16.88 8.16 0.26
N ASN A 61 -15.97 8.39 1.18
CA ASN A 61 -14.93 7.43 1.56
C ASN A 61 -15.40 6.40 2.62
N LEU A 62 -16.46 6.72 3.36
CA LEU A 62 -16.96 5.93 4.49
C LEU A 62 -17.31 4.49 4.13
N ASN A 63 -17.69 4.24 2.89
CA ASN A 63 -18.10 2.90 2.46
C ASN A 63 -16.96 1.90 2.32
N ARG A 64 -15.68 2.37 2.20
CA ARG A 64 -14.57 1.47 1.86
C ARG A 64 -13.22 1.82 2.47
N GLN A 65 -13.00 3.04 2.97
CA GLN A 65 -11.73 3.44 3.58
C GLN A 65 -11.81 3.22 5.10
N VAL A 66 -11.05 2.26 5.62
CA VAL A 66 -11.12 1.84 7.04
C VAL A 66 -10.79 2.97 8.03
N LEU A 67 -10.00 3.95 7.60
CA LEU A 67 -9.63 5.12 8.40
C LEU A 67 -10.69 6.23 8.34
N ALA A 68 -11.63 6.14 7.38
CA ALA A 68 -12.74 7.08 7.27
C ALA A 68 -13.85 6.72 8.26
N THR A 69 -14.13 7.61 9.18
CA THR A 69 -15.26 7.56 10.11
C THR A 69 -15.99 8.90 10.08
N VAL A 70 -17.16 8.99 10.68
CA VAL A 70 -17.89 10.27 10.78
C VAL A 70 -17.01 11.34 11.42
N ASP A 71 -16.19 10.97 12.41
CA ASP A 71 -15.33 11.90 13.15
C ASP A 71 -14.05 12.30 12.40
N THR A 72 -13.68 11.54 11.35
CA THR A 72 -12.45 11.82 10.56
C THR A 72 -12.73 12.54 9.24
N VAL A 73 -14.01 12.67 8.83
CA VAL A 73 -14.39 13.45 7.63
C VAL A 73 -13.88 14.90 7.76
N GLY A 74 -13.25 15.39 6.70
CA GLY A 74 -12.64 16.73 6.66
C GLY A 74 -11.21 16.80 7.20
N ARG A 75 -10.67 15.71 7.74
CA ARG A 75 -9.30 15.65 8.28
C ARG A 75 -8.30 15.09 7.28
N PRO A 76 -7.03 15.54 7.30
CA PRO A 76 -5.97 15.04 6.45
C PRO A 76 -5.77 13.53 6.66
N LYS A 77 -5.71 12.77 5.55
CA LYS A 77 -5.61 11.30 5.60
C LYS A 77 -4.32 10.82 6.25
N ALA A 78 -3.19 11.44 5.95
CA ALA A 78 -1.89 11.07 6.52
C ALA A 78 -1.85 11.26 8.04
N GLU A 79 -2.42 12.34 8.57
CA GLU A 79 -2.50 12.62 10.00
C GLU A 79 -3.37 11.59 10.73
N VAL A 80 -4.58 11.35 10.21
CA VAL A 80 -5.51 10.34 10.78
C VAL A 80 -4.88 8.95 10.75
N ALA A 81 -4.17 8.60 9.69
CA ALA A 81 -3.44 7.34 9.59
C ALA A 81 -2.40 7.19 10.71
N CYS A 82 -1.63 8.24 10.99
CA CYS A 82 -0.65 8.26 12.08
C CYS A 82 -1.29 8.17 13.46
N GLU A 83 -2.39 8.88 13.71
CA GLU A 83 -3.15 8.76 14.95
C GLU A 83 -3.69 7.34 15.16
N ARG A 84 -4.25 6.75 14.10
CA ARG A 84 -4.74 5.37 14.12
C ARG A 84 -3.61 4.40 14.44
N ALA A 85 -2.47 4.52 13.81
CA ALA A 85 -1.31 3.68 14.05
C ALA A 85 -0.85 3.76 15.51
N ARG A 86 -0.73 4.98 16.07
CA ARG A 86 -0.37 5.18 17.49
C ARG A 86 -1.40 4.64 18.46
N SER A 87 -2.68 4.61 18.09
CA SER A 87 -3.74 4.01 18.91
C SER A 87 -3.63 2.48 19.02
N ILE A 88 -2.95 1.84 18.04
CA ILE A 88 -2.71 0.39 18.00
C ILE A 88 -1.34 0.07 18.63
N ASN A 89 -0.30 0.78 18.20
CA ASN A 89 1.07 0.64 18.68
C ASN A 89 1.61 1.99 19.16
N PRO A 90 1.49 2.33 20.44
CA PRO A 90 1.95 3.62 20.96
C PRO A 90 3.46 3.88 20.80
N GLY A 91 4.26 2.82 20.61
CA GLY A 91 5.71 2.91 20.45
C GLY A 91 6.19 3.03 19.00
N ILE A 92 5.28 3.07 18.03
CA ILE A 92 5.66 3.16 16.61
C ILE A 92 6.28 4.52 16.26
N ASP A 93 7.39 4.50 15.52
CA ASP A 93 7.90 5.71 14.87
C ASP A 93 7.13 5.94 13.58
N ILE A 94 6.20 6.90 13.59
CA ILE A 94 5.35 7.17 12.44
C ILE A 94 5.20 8.66 12.18
N GLU A 95 5.42 9.06 10.92
CA GLU A 95 5.35 10.45 10.48
C GLU A 95 4.37 10.63 9.30
N PRO A 96 3.53 11.68 9.33
CA PRO A 96 2.66 12.03 8.22
C PRO A 96 3.37 12.97 7.25
N MET A 97 3.15 12.77 5.94
CA MET A 97 3.48 13.72 4.89
C MET A 97 2.21 14.04 4.09
N SER A 98 1.59 15.19 4.34
CA SER A 98 0.39 15.64 3.63
C SER A 98 0.77 16.36 2.32
N VAL A 99 1.41 15.63 1.40
CA VAL A 99 1.91 16.14 0.12
C VAL A 99 1.45 15.28 -1.04
N LEU A 100 1.25 15.92 -2.21
CA LEU A 100 0.99 15.20 -3.45
C LEU A 100 2.28 14.52 -3.93
N VAL A 101 2.17 13.28 -4.36
CA VAL A 101 3.29 12.55 -4.98
C VAL A 101 3.44 12.99 -6.44
N ASP A 102 4.54 13.65 -6.75
CA ASP A 102 4.93 14.03 -8.12
C ASP A 102 6.45 14.12 -8.26
N ASP A 103 6.91 14.57 -9.43
CA ASP A 103 8.36 14.65 -9.72
C ASP A 103 9.11 15.63 -8.81
N SER A 104 8.44 16.57 -8.17
CA SER A 104 9.05 17.57 -7.26
C SER A 104 9.14 17.09 -5.80
N THR A 105 8.27 16.15 -5.40
CA THR A 105 8.17 15.66 -4.01
C THR A 105 8.73 14.26 -3.80
N VAL A 106 8.87 13.48 -4.88
CA VAL A 106 9.25 12.07 -4.78
C VAL A 106 10.62 11.84 -4.13
N GLU A 107 11.58 12.75 -4.33
CA GLU A 107 12.89 12.69 -3.70
C GLU A 107 12.80 12.81 -2.18
N GLU A 108 12.00 13.76 -1.69
CA GLU A 108 11.78 13.95 -0.26
C GLU A 108 11.00 12.77 0.34
N ILE A 109 9.96 12.28 -0.37
CA ILE A 109 9.14 11.14 0.04
C ILE A 109 9.99 9.89 0.26
N LEU A 110 10.92 9.61 -0.64
CA LEU A 110 11.81 8.44 -0.58
C LEU A 110 13.15 8.73 0.13
N SER A 111 13.33 9.94 0.67
CA SER A 111 14.56 10.28 1.40
C SER A 111 14.67 9.52 2.73
N GLY A 112 15.89 9.20 3.11
CA GLY A 112 16.19 8.40 4.30
C GLY A 112 16.28 6.91 3.97
N ASP A 113 16.75 6.15 4.97
CA ASP A 113 16.91 4.70 4.83
C ASP A 113 15.59 4.01 5.14
N PHE A 114 14.86 3.63 4.08
CA PHE A 114 13.66 2.81 4.16
C PHE A 114 13.88 1.48 3.44
N ASP A 115 13.40 0.40 4.05
CA ASP A 115 13.57 -0.96 3.53
C ASP A 115 12.58 -1.26 2.40
N VAL A 116 11.35 -0.76 2.52
CA VAL A 116 10.24 -1.12 1.62
C VAL A 116 9.38 0.11 1.28
N LEU A 117 9.00 0.20 0.01
CA LEU A 117 7.94 1.08 -0.47
C LEU A 117 6.64 0.28 -0.65
N VAL A 118 5.57 0.70 0.02
CA VAL A 118 4.19 0.23 -0.20
C VAL A 118 3.42 1.33 -0.92
N ASP A 119 3.10 1.08 -2.19
CA ASP A 119 2.41 2.03 -3.04
C ASP A 119 0.93 1.66 -3.21
N ALA A 120 0.04 2.51 -2.70
CA ALA A 120 -1.41 2.40 -2.80
C ALA A 120 -2.07 3.60 -3.51
N ILE A 121 -1.31 4.32 -4.36
CA ILE A 121 -1.81 5.44 -5.16
C ILE A 121 -2.63 4.92 -6.34
N ASP A 122 -3.75 5.58 -6.64
CA ASP A 122 -4.62 5.26 -7.78
C ASP A 122 -4.40 6.17 -9.01
N THR A 123 -3.73 7.30 -8.83
CA THR A 123 -3.49 8.29 -9.90
C THR A 123 -2.28 7.89 -10.74
N VAL A 124 -2.51 7.57 -12.02
CA VAL A 124 -1.50 7.04 -12.96
C VAL A 124 -0.23 7.87 -12.98
N ARG A 125 -0.33 9.21 -13.11
CA ARG A 125 0.85 10.09 -13.20
C ARG A 125 1.69 10.03 -11.93
N CYS A 126 1.06 10.19 -10.76
CA CYS A 126 1.73 10.14 -9.46
C CYS A 126 2.40 8.79 -9.23
N LYS A 127 1.69 7.70 -9.54
CA LYS A 127 2.21 6.34 -9.43
C LYS A 127 3.42 6.10 -10.34
N ILE A 128 3.40 6.57 -11.59
CA ILE A 128 4.54 6.43 -12.51
C ILE A 128 5.75 7.20 -11.99
N SER A 129 5.59 8.44 -11.52
CA SER A 129 6.66 9.25 -10.93
C SER A 129 7.31 8.52 -9.74
N LEU A 130 6.49 8.03 -8.80
CA LEU A 130 6.95 7.28 -7.63
C LEU A 130 7.71 6.01 -8.00
N LEU A 131 7.09 5.16 -8.84
CA LEU A 131 7.67 3.86 -9.21
C LEU A 131 8.91 3.99 -10.09
N ARG A 132 9.02 5.05 -10.89
CA ARG A 132 10.25 5.38 -11.63
C ARG A 132 11.38 5.65 -10.65
N ARG A 133 11.16 6.53 -9.68
CA ARG A 133 12.18 6.82 -8.67
C ARG A 133 12.52 5.60 -7.82
N ALA A 134 11.53 4.80 -7.43
CA ALA A 134 11.75 3.54 -6.72
C ALA A 134 12.61 2.55 -7.53
N SER A 135 12.41 2.47 -8.86
CA SER A 135 13.23 1.62 -9.73
C SER A 135 14.68 2.08 -9.83
N GLU A 136 14.94 3.38 -9.77
CA GLU A 136 16.29 3.97 -9.79
C GLU A 136 17.05 3.71 -8.49
N THR A 137 16.37 3.74 -7.35
CA THR A 137 16.97 3.47 -6.03
C THR A 137 17.08 1.98 -5.74
N GLY A 138 16.31 1.14 -6.43
CA GLY A 138 16.26 -0.30 -6.20
C GLY A 138 15.53 -0.70 -4.92
N ILE A 139 14.79 0.21 -4.28
CA ILE A 139 14.00 -0.10 -3.07
C ILE A 139 12.94 -1.18 -3.39
N GLU A 140 12.85 -2.21 -2.53
CA GLU A 140 11.80 -3.23 -2.69
C GLU A 140 10.43 -2.59 -2.62
N THR A 141 9.61 -2.84 -3.64
CA THR A 141 8.36 -2.12 -3.83
C THR A 141 7.18 -3.07 -4.00
N PHE A 142 6.17 -2.92 -3.15
CA PHE A 142 4.88 -3.59 -3.28
C PHE A 142 3.82 -2.56 -3.68
N SER A 143 3.26 -2.71 -4.89
CA SER A 143 2.38 -1.73 -5.50
C SER A 143 0.98 -2.29 -5.74
N SER A 144 -0.06 -1.59 -5.25
CA SER A 144 -1.45 -1.88 -5.60
C SER A 144 -1.76 -1.40 -7.00
N MET A 145 -2.33 -2.26 -7.81
CA MET A 145 -2.98 -1.84 -9.05
C MET A 145 -4.45 -1.45 -8.80
N GLY A 146 -5.29 -1.38 -9.81
CA GLY A 146 -6.68 -0.97 -9.67
C GLY A 146 -7.49 -1.96 -8.81
N ALA A 147 -8.06 -1.48 -7.70
CA ALA A 147 -8.89 -2.26 -6.80
C ALA A 147 -10.39 -1.92 -6.89
N ALA A 148 -10.76 -0.90 -7.66
CA ALA A 148 -12.14 -0.51 -7.91
C ALA A 148 -12.75 -1.31 -9.06
N LEU A 149 -14.10 -1.32 -9.15
CA LEU A 149 -14.87 -2.00 -10.19
C LEU A 149 -14.74 -3.53 -10.18
N HIS A 150 -14.46 -4.12 -9.05
CA HIS A 150 -14.32 -5.58 -8.84
C HIS A 150 -15.21 -6.04 -7.68
N LEU A 151 -15.67 -7.28 -7.76
CA LEU A 151 -16.52 -7.96 -6.74
C LEU A 151 -15.85 -9.21 -6.17
N ASP A 152 -15.03 -9.90 -6.99
CA ASP A 152 -14.46 -11.21 -6.65
C ASP A 152 -13.07 -11.08 -6.04
N THR A 153 -12.99 -11.23 -4.73
CA THR A 153 -11.72 -11.25 -3.99
C THR A 153 -10.82 -12.44 -4.35
N GLN A 154 -11.38 -13.53 -4.88
CA GLN A 154 -10.61 -14.71 -5.29
C GLN A 154 -9.84 -14.48 -6.60
N LYS A 155 -10.11 -13.39 -7.30
CA LYS A 155 -9.37 -12.97 -8.51
C LYS A 155 -8.18 -12.08 -8.20
N VAL A 156 -7.92 -11.73 -6.95
CA VAL A 156 -6.73 -11.00 -6.54
C VAL A 156 -5.49 -11.88 -6.73
N ARG A 157 -4.45 -11.29 -7.33
CA ARG A 157 -3.18 -11.95 -7.67
C ARG A 157 -2.01 -11.09 -7.28
N VAL A 158 -0.87 -11.75 -7.15
CA VAL A 158 0.44 -11.13 -6.94
C VAL A 158 1.35 -11.53 -8.10
N ALA A 159 1.99 -10.55 -8.73
CA ALA A 159 2.97 -10.81 -9.79
C ALA A 159 3.94 -9.62 -9.92
N PRO A 160 5.15 -9.83 -10.48
CA PRO A 160 5.98 -8.73 -10.96
C PRO A 160 5.20 -7.82 -11.92
N LEU A 161 5.48 -6.52 -11.92
CA LEU A 161 4.74 -5.54 -12.74
C LEU A 161 4.60 -5.98 -14.21
N ARG A 162 5.65 -6.53 -14.80
CA ARG A 162 5.65 -6.98 -16.21
C ARG A 162 4.69 -8.12 -16.50
N ASN A 163 4.34 -8.92 -15.48
CA ASN A 163 3.50 -10.11 -15.60
C ASN A 163 2.02 -9.85 -15.22
N THR A 164 1.68 -8.61 -14.86
CA THR A 164 0.29 -8.25 -14.56
C THR A 164 -0.56 -8.28 -15.82
N SER A 165 -1.83 -8.64 -15.69
CA SER A 165 -2.79 -8.73 -16.81
C SER A 165 -4.11 -8.04 -16.47
N VAL A 166 -5.00 -7.92 -17.45
CA VAL A 166 -6.40 -7.44 -17.33
C VAL A 166 -6.54 -6.01 -16.82
N CYS A 167 -5.80 -5.59 -15.79
CA CYS A 167 -5.95 -4.30 -15.11
C CYS A 167 -5.51 -3.10 -15.98
N PRO A 168 -6.40 -2.12 -16.26
CA PRO A 168 -6.06 -0.94 -17.07
C PRO A 168 -4.98 -0.05 -16.42
N LEU A 169 -5.02 0.10 -15.08
CA LEU A 169 -4.01 0.86 -14.34
C LEU A 169 -2.63 0.22 -14.50
N ALA A 170 -2.53 -1.10 -14.33
CA ALA A 170 -1.27 -1.82 -14.53
C ALA A 170 -0.74 -1.68 -15.97
N ALA A 171 -1.62 -1.70 -16.97
CA ALA A 171 -1.23 -1.48 -18.37
C ALA A 171 -0.65 -0.07 -18.58
N ALA A 172 -1.25 0.96 -18.00
CA ALA A 172 -0.76 2.33 -18.06
C ALA A 172 0.60 2.49 -17.36
N VAL A 173 0.76 1.88 -16.17
CA VAL A 173 2.02 1.89 -15.42
C VAL A 173 3.13 1.17 -16.19
N ARG A 174 2.89 -0.04 -16.71
CA ARG A 174 3.88 -0.73 -17.56
C ARG A 174 4.31 0.10 -18.76
N LYS A 175 3.36 0.80 -19.42
CA LYS A 175 3.69 1.70 -20.54
C LYS A 175 4.56 2.87 -20.08
N GLY A 176 4.27 3.45 -18.91
CA GLY A 176 5.02 4.59 -18.36
C GLY A 176 6.42 4.22 -17.86
N LEU A 177 6.65 2.95 -17.51
CA LEU A 177 7.91 2.42 -16.99
C LEU A 177 8.62 1.47 -17.95
N ARG A 178 8.32 1.55 -19.24
CA ARG A 178 8.89 0.63 -20.26
C ARG A 178 10.42 0.68 -20.35
N ASP A 179 11.00 1.83 -19.99
CA ASP A 179 12.42 2.18 -20.01
C ASP A 179 13.13 1.98 -18.66
N CYS A 180 12.39 1.53 -17.63
CA CYS A 180 12.91 1.32 -16.28
C CYS A 180 13.15 -0.17 -15.98
N ASP A 181 14.10 -0.46 -15.08
CA ASP A 181 14.18 -1.77 -14.45
C ASP A 181 13.11 -1.88 -13.35
N THR A 182 12.14 -2.74 -13.56
CA THR A 182 11.03 -2.95 -12.64
C THR A 182 11.13 -4.28 -11.88
N SER A 183 12.33 -4.83 -11.76
CA SER A 183 12.57 -6.12 -11.09
C SER A 183 12.25 -6.08 -9.58
N SER A 184 12.42 -4.92 -8.95
CA SER A 184 12.05 -4.68 -7.54
C SER A 184 10.58 -4.37 -7.31
N ILE A 185 9.73 -4.36 -8.36
CA ILE A 185 8.31 -3.97 -8.24
C ILE A 185 7.41 -5.19 -8.37
N THR A 186 6.81 -5.58 -7.25
CA THR A 186 5.79 -6.63 -7.17
C THR A 186 4.41 -5.98 -6.99
N CYS A 187 3.43 -6.43 -7.77
CA CYS A 187 2.10 -5.83 -7.82
C CYS A 187 1.02 -6.74 -7.25
N VAL A 188 0.07 -6.13 -6.54
CA VAL A 188 -1.23 -6.72 -6.22
C VAL A 188 -2.25 -6.19 -7.23
N TYR A 189 -2.92 -7.08 -7.95
CA TYR A 189 -3.89 -6.74 -9.00
C TYR A 189 -5.03 -7.75 -9.05
N SER A 190 -6.10 -7.45 -9.80
CA SER A 190 -7.18 -8.42 -10.06
C SER A 190 -7.16 -8.90 -11.49
N GLU A 191 -7.41 -10.20 -11.69
CA GLU A 191 -7.71 -10.81 -12.99
C GLU A 191 -9.19 -10.70 -13.36
N GLU A 192 -10.03 -10.14 -12.49
CA GLU A 192 -11.42 -9.83 -12.81
C GLU A 192 -11.45 -8.62 -13.76
N PRO A 193 -12.09 -8.72 -14.93
CA PRO A 193 -12.33 -7.54 -15.76
C PRO A 193 -13.18 -6.51 -15.01
N PRO A 194 -12.95 -5.19 -15.18
CA PRO A 194 -13.83 -4.17 -14.62
C PRO A 194 -15.29 -4.41 -15.00
N ILE A 195 -16.18 -4.48 -14.01
CA ILE A 195 -17.59 -4.83 -14.23
C ILE A 195 -18.43 -3.70 -14.84
N SER A 196 -17.91 -2.49 -14.88
CA SER A 196 -18.57 -1.34 -15.49
C SER A 196 -17.57 -0.34 -16.06
N VAL A 197 -18.07 0.50 -16.95
CA VAL A 197 -17.32 1.67 -17.45
C VAL A 197 -17.82 2.88 -16.66
N PRO A 198 -16.92 3.66 -16.02
CA PRO A 198 -17.32 4.87 -15.30
C PRO A 198 -17.97 5.89 -16.25
N THR A 199 -19.15 6.37 -15.88
CA THR A 199 -19.87 7.43 -16.62
C THR A 199 -19.77 8.77 -15.93
N ASP A 200 -19.66 8.75 -14.59
CA ASP A 200 -19.65 9.94 -13.77
C ASP A 200 -18.23 10.47 -13.55
N ARG A 201 -18.14 11.78 -13.41
CA ARG A 201 -16.90 12.48 -13.08
C ARG A 201 -17.13 13.37 -11.87
N ASP A 202 -16.11 13.50 -11.02
CA ASP A 202 -16.12 14.46 -9.92
C ASP A 202 -15.90 15.91 -10.41
N GLU A 203 -15.92 16.85 -9.49
CA GLU A 203 -15.70 18.29 -9.76
C GLU A 203 -14.33 18.60 -10.37
N HIS A 204 -13.36 17.69 -10.26
CA HIS A 204 -12.03 17.77 -10.85
C HIS A 204 -11.91 17.01 -12.17
N GLY A 205 -13.02 16.44 -12.68
CA GLY A 205 -13.06 15.67 -13.92
C GLY A 205 -12.48 14.25 -13.81
N LYS A 206 -12.14 13.75 -12.60
CA LYS A 206 -11.71 12.38 -12.35
C LYS A 206 -12.93 11.46 -12.39
N SER A 207 -12.77 10.29 -13.00
CA SER A 207 -13.84 9.27 -13.04
C SER A 207 -14.21 8.80 -11.64
N VAL A 208 -15.51 8.82 -11.32
CA VAL A 208 -16.04 8.23 -10.08
C VAL A 208 -16.18 6.73 -10.29
N LEU A 209 -15.43 5.95 -9.51
CA LEU A 209 -15.38 4.50 -9.63
C LEU A 209 -16.20 3.85 -8.52
N GLY A 210 -17.08 2.92 -8.90
CA GLY A 210 -17.76 2.06 -7.93
C GLY A 210 -16.77 1.15 -7.20
N SER A 211 -16.98 0.96 -5.89
CA SER A 211 -16.14 0.08 -5.09
C SER A 211 -16.89 -0.45 -3.88
N LEU A 212 -16.68 -1.72 -3.57
CA LEU A 212 -17.01 -2.34 -2.28
C LEU A 212 -15.79 -2.26 -1.34
N PRO A 213 -15.98 -2.45 -0.02
CA PRO A 213 -14.85 -2.44 0.91
C PRO A 213 -13.94 -3.68 0.79
N THR A 214 -14.50 -4.81 0.36
CA THR A 214 -13.86 -6.13 0.43
C THR A 214 -12.66 -6.28 -0.49
N VAL A 215 -12.75 -5.91 -1.77
CA VAL A 215 -11.63 -6.05 -2.70
C VAL A 215 -10.46 -5.14 -2.33
N PRO A 216 -10.64 -3.82 -2.08
CA PRO A 216 -9.56 -2.96 -1.59
C PRO A 216 -8.94 -3.44 -0.27
N ALA A 217 -9.75 -4.01 0.65
CA ALA A 217 -9.24 -4.57 1.90
C ALA A 217 -8.29 -5.76 1.66
N VAL A 218 -8.67 -6.68 0.76
CA VAL A 218 -7.81 -7.82 0.37
C VAL A 218 -6.53 -7.32 -0.28
N PHE A 219 -6.59 -6.31 -1.16
CA PHE A 219 -5.39 -5.69 -1.73
C PHE A 219 -4.46 -5.13 -0.66
N GLY A 220 -5.00 -4.34 0.28
CA GLY A 220 -4.22 -3.73 1.37
C GLY A 220 -3.57 -4.77 2.28
N MET A 221 -4.34 -5.79 2.70
CA MET A 221 -3.81 -6.89 3.51
C MET A 221 -2.79 -7.74 2.76
N THR A 222 -2.93 -7.91 1.45
CA THR A 222 -1.94 -8.60 0.62
C THR A 222 -0.64 -7.80 0.55
N LEU A 223 -0.70 -6.48 0.37
CA LEU A 223 0.48 -5.61 0.41
C LEU A 223 1.19 -5.70 1.77
N ALA A 224 0.44 -5.62 2.88
CA ALA A 224 1.00 -5.78 4.22
C ALA A 224 1.68 -7.14 4.38
N ASN A 225 1.04 -8.22 3.93
CA ASN A 225 1.60 -9.57 4.02
C ASN A 225 2.90 -9.70 3.20
N LEU A 226 2.95 -9.18 1.97
CA LEU A 226 4.15 -9.18 1.14
C LEU A 226 5.31 -8.44 1.84
N THR A 227 5.02 -7.29 2.43
CA THR A 227 6.00 -6.51 3.20
C THR A 227 6.51 -7.28 4.41
N ILE A 228 5.61 -7.86 5.21
CA ILE A 228 5.95 -8.67 6.37
C ILE A 228 6.81 -9.87 5.98
N MET A 229 6.43 -10.60 4.94
CA MET A 229 7.18 -11.77 4.44
C MET A 229 8.58 -11.36 3.97
N HIS A 230 8.70 -10.25 3.22
CA HIS A 230 9.99 -9.71 2.79
C HIS A 230 10.90 -9.38 3.99
N VAL A 231 10.40 -8.64 4.99
CA VAL A 231 11.13 -8.28 6.21
C VAL A 231 11.59 -9.52 6.98
N LEU A 232 10.75 -10.56 7.03
CA LEU A 232 11.09 -11.83 7.67
C LEU A 232 12.06 -12.69 6.84
N GLY A 233 12.36 -12.32 5.58
CA GLY A 233 13.19 -13.10 4.68
C GLY A 233 12.50 -14.38 4.19
N VAL A 234 11.17 -14.40 4.20
CA VAL A 234 10.36 -15.52 3.71
C VAL A 234 9.94 -15.23 2.27
N ASP A 235 10.27 -16.12 1.36
CA ASP A 235 9.94 -15.96 -0.06
C ASP A 235 8.43 -16.06 -0.29
N ALA A 236 7.77 -14.93 -0.52
CA ALA A 236 6.35 -14.88 -0.88
C ALA A 236 6.16 -15.27 -2.36
N GLY A 237 6.42 -16.52 -2.73
CA GLY A 237 6.00 -17.07 -4.02
C GLY A 237 7.00 -17.03 -5.17
N ARG A 238 8.30 -16.82 -4.94
CA ARG A 238 9.37 -17.11 -5.92
C ARG A 238 9.91 -18.54 -5.79
N GLY A 239 9.00 -19.51 -5.70
CA GLY A 239 9.31 -20.95 -5.80
C GLY A 239 10.39 -21.48 -4.85
N GLY A 240 10.01 -21.83 -3.63
CA GLY A 240 10.88 -22.56 -2.71
C GLY A 240 10.80 -22.06 -1.27
N THR A 241 9.87 -22.61 -0.50
CA THR A 241 9.85 -22.43 0.95
C THR A 241 11.06 -23.08 1.58
N LYS A 242 12.01 -22.28 2.11
CA LYS A 242 12.78 -22.74 3.26
C LYS A 242 11.87 -22.63 4.48
N PRO A 243 11.67 -23.68 5.26
CA PRO A 243 10.99 -23.55 6.55
C PRO A 243 11.78 -22.60 7.46
N LEU A 244 11.07 -21.80 8.23
CA LEU A 244 11.61 -20.98 9.32
C LEU A 244 12.33 -21.82 10.36
#